data_dd9e45a2ed4e2cedc52e72a1e7903020
#
_entry.id   dd9e45a2ed4e2cedc52e72a1e7903020
#
_cell.length_a   1.000
_cell.length_b   1.000
_cell.length_c   1.000
_cell.angle_alpha   90.00
_cell.angle_beta   90.00
_cell.angle_gamma   90.00
#
_symmetry.space_group_name_H-M   'P 1'
#
loop_
_entity.id
_entity.type
_entity.pdbx_description
1 polymer ?
#
loop_
_entity_poly.entity_id
_entity_poly.type
_entity_poly.pdbx_seq_one_letter_code
_entity_poly.pdbx_strand_id
1 'polypeptide(L)'
;MIDREHDLPITKQAEVLSISRGSVYYLPRPVSAADLVLMRRIDELHLEFPFAGSRMLRAMLAAEGSKVGRRHVATLMRRMGIEALYRRPRTTKPEPGHKIYPYLLRGMEVTRPNQVWAMDITYIPMARGFVYLAVVLDWFTRRVLSWRVSITMEAAFCVETLEDALAKHGSPEIFNTDQGSQFTGAAFTGVLMRNDIAISMDGKGAWRDNVFVERLWRSVKYEEVYLRAYASVGEARTSIGCYLDFYNGRRPHSSLDGRTPDQAYFNPLPIRLAA
;
A
#
# COMPACT_ATOMS: atom_id res chain seq x y z
N MET A 1 -5.63 20.12 -39.24
CA MET A 1 -6.81 20.29 -38.38
C MET A 1 -7.57 21.56 -38.75
N ILE A 2 -7.02 22.76 -38.65
CA ILE A 2 -7.58 23.97 -39.28
C ILE A 2 -6.94 24.13 -40.63
N ASP A 3 -7.76 24.18 -41.71
CA ASP A 3 -7.32 24.43 -43.07
C ASP A 3 -7.68 25.88 -43.45
N ARG A 4 -6.67 26.67 -43.76
CA ARG A 4 -6.85 28.10 -44.10
C ARG A 4 -7.34 28.32 -45.52
N GLU A 5 -7.20 27.32 -46.39
CA GLU A 5 -7.63 27.36 -47.80
C GLU A 5 -8.99 26.68 -48.03
N HIS A 6 -9.60 26.16 -46.98
CA HIS A 6 -10.90 25.51 -47.04
C HIS A 6 -12.03 26.52 -47.20
N ASP A 7 -13.07 26.16 -47.96
CA ASP A 7 -14.26 26.98 -48.19
C ASP A 7 -15.00 27.42 -46.94
N LEU A 8 -14.90 26.60 -45.86
CA LEU A 8 -15.51 26.92 -44.58
C LEU A 8 -14.64 27.94 -43.80
N PRO A 9 -15.20 29.11 -43.42
CA PRO A 9 -14.45 30.13 -42.69
C PRO A 9 -13.81 29.59 -41.40
N ILE A 10 -12.61 30.06 -41.06
CA ILE A 10 -11.84 29.63 -39.88
C ILE A 10 -12.67 29.71 -38.59
N THR A 11 -13.56 30.72 -38.47
CA THR A 11 -14.46 30.82 -37.30
C THR A 11 -15.40 29.62 -37.18
N LYS A 12 -15.93 29.13 -38.28
CA LYS A 12 -16.81 27.97 -38.32
C LYS A 12 -16.04 26.67 -38.11
N GLN A 13 -14.84 26.57 -38.66
CA GLN A 13 -13.97 25.42 -38.39
C GLN A 13 -13.62 25.34 -36.89
N ALA A 14 -13.30 26.47 -36.23
CA ALA A 14 -13.01 26.54 -34.80
C ALA A 14 -14.23 26.16 -33.97
N GLU A 15 -15.44 26.61 -34.36
CA GLU A 15 -16.71 26.27 -33.72
C GLU A 15 -16.97 24.75 -33.76
N VAL A 16 -16.84 24.13 -34.94
CA VAL A 16 -17.01 22.68 -35.14
C VAL A 16 -16.02 21.87 -34.32
N LEU A 17 -14.78 22.35 -34.19
CA LEU A 17 -13.73 21.68 -33.40
C LEU A 17 -13.79 22.02 -31.90
N SER A 18 -14.76 22.83 -31.47
CA SER A 18 -14.91 23.29 -30.08
C SER A 18 -13.64 23.96 -29.52
N ILE A 19 -12.91 24.69 -30.37
CA ILE A 19 -11.72 25.48 -29.98
C ILE A 19 -11.99 26.96 -30.12
N SER A 20 -11.35 27.77 -29.27
CA SER A 20 -11.51 29.23 -29.40
C SER A 20 -10.80 29.74 -30.65
N ARG A 21 -11.38 30.75 -31.29
CA ARG A 21 -10.74 31.45 -32.46
C ARG A 21 -9.33 31.94 -32.10
N GLY A 22 -9.12 32.41 -30.86
CA GLY A 22 -7.80 32.84 -30.37
C GLY A 22 -6.77 31.71 -30.39
N SER A 23 -7.18 30.48 -30.11
CA SER A 23 -6.31 29.31 -30.17
C SER A 23 -5.82 28.98 -31.59
N VAL A 24 -6.62 29.28 -32.61
CA VAL A 24 -6.25 29.08 -34.03
C VAL A 24 -5.11 30.01 -34.47
N TYR A 25 -5.10 31.22 -33.93
CA TYR A 25 -4.10 32.25 -34.29
C TYR A 25 -2.96 32.34 -33.23
N TYR A 26 -3.01 31.52 -32.17
CA TYR A 26 -1.98 31.53 -31.18
C TYR A 26 -0.68 30.90 -31.72
N LEU A 27 0.33 31.74 -31.83
CA LEU A 27 1.69 31.29 -32.11
C LEU A 27 2.45 31.26 -30.79
N PRO A 28 3.00 30.11 -30.34
CA PRO A 28 3.82 30.03 -29.14
C PRO A 28 4.97 31.03 -29.22
N ARG A 29 5.12 31.88 -28.21
CA ARG A 29 6.30 32.77 -28.16
C ARG A 29 7.56 31.92 -28.06
N PRO A 30 8.60 32.21 -28.86
CA PRO A 30 9.89 31.52 -28.73
C PRO A 30 10.46 31.72 -27.34
N VAL A 31 11.21 30.74 -26.86
CA VAL A 31 11.92 30.83 -25.58
C VAL A 31 13.01 31.87 -25.71
N SER A 32 13.11 32.80 -24.74
CA SER A 32 14.15 33.84 -24.74
C SER A 32 15.55 33.22 -24.59
N ALA A 33 16.59 33.88 -25.14
CA ALA A 33 17.96 33.42 -24.98
C ALA A 33 18.36 33.29 -23.48
N ALA A 34 17.89 34.20 -22.63
CA ALA A 34 18.13 34.14 -21.19
C ALA A 34 17.46 32.91 -20.56
N ASP A 35 16.22 32.57 -20.97
CA ASP A 35 15.56 31.36 -20.52
C ASP A 35 16.24 30.08 -21.01
N LEU A 36 16.80 30.06 -22.21
CA LEU A 36 17.55 28.91 -22.72
C LEU A 36 18.82 28.65 -21.89
N VAL A 37 19.53 29.70 -21.48
CA VAL A 37 20.69 29.59 -20.57
C VAL A 37 20.24 29.03 -19.20
N LEU A 38 19.16 29.57 -18.65
CA LEU A 38 18.59 29.06 -17.38
C LEU A 38 18.14 27.60 -17.49
N MET A 39 17.47 27.24 -18.57
CA MET A 39 17.01 25.85 -18.82
C MET A 39 18.21 24.90 -18.88
N ARG A 40 19.28 25.25 -19.59
CA ARG A 40 20.50 24.42 -19.61
C ARG A 40 21.08 24.26 -18.22
N ARG A 41 21.16 25.34 -17.43
CA ARG A 41 21.70 25.23 -16.05
C ARG A 41 20.80 24.43 -15.12
N ILE A 42 19.47 24.56 -15.26
CA ILE A 42 18.49 23.75 -14.53
C ILE A 42 18.66 22.28 -14.89
N ASP A 43 18.89 21.93 -16.14
CA ASP A 43 19.11 20.57 -16.62
C ASP A 43 20.37 19.96 -16.00
N GLU A 44 21.48 20.66 -16.03
CA GLU A 44 22.75 20.25 -15.41
C GLU A 44 22.57 19.98 -13.91
N LEU A 45 21.93 20.92 -13.18
CA LEU A 45 21.65 20.76 -11.74
C LEU A 45 20.68 19.60 -11.46
N HIS A 46 19.74 19.34 -12.36
CA HIS A 46 18.81 18.22 -12.21
C HIS A 46 19.47 16.86 -12.46
N LEU A 47 20.42 16.78 -13.39
CA LEU A 47 21.23 15.57 -13.60
C LEU A 47 22.09 15.24 -12.37
N GLU A 48 22.66 16.26 -11.72
CA GLU A 48 23.45 16.08 -10.50
C GLU A 48 22.58 15.82 -9.26
N PHE A 49 21.45 16.52 -9.14
CA PHE A 49 20.52 16.46 -8.01
C PHE A 49 19.08 16.15 -8.45
N PRO A 50 18.77 14.92 -8.88
CA PRO A 50 17.45 14.59 -9.47
C PRO A 50 16.27 14.84 -8.54
N PHE A 51 16.49 14.85 -7.23
CA PHE A 51 15.49 15.13 -6.20
C PHE A 51 15.21 16.63 -6.01
N ALA A 52 15.99 17.51 -6.65
CA ALA A 52 15.85 18.95 -6.47
C ALA A 52 14.60 19.50 -7.17
N GLY A 53 13.66 20.00 -6.40
CA GLY A 53 12.48 20.70 -6.91
C GLY A 53 12.72 22.20 -7.12
N SER A 54 11.74 22.90 -7.68
CA SER A 54 11.84 24.33 -8.04
C SER A 54 12.29 25.28 -6.92
N ARG A 55 12.07 24.93 -5.65
CA ARG A 55 12.55 25.73 -4.51
C ARG A 55 14.06 25.58 -4.31
N MET A 56 14.53 24.34 -4.37
CA MET A 56 15.96 24.03 -4.21
C MET A 56 16.76 24.54 -5.42
N LEU A 57 16.30 24.26 -6.64
CA LEU A 57 16.93 24.75 -7.88
C LEU A 57 17.02 26.27 -7.90
N ARG A 58 15.96 26.98 -7.47
CA ARG A 58 16.02 28.43 -7.31
C ARG A 58 17.11 28.89 -6.34
N ALA A 59 17.25 28.19 -5.19
CA ALA A 59 18.27 28.53 -4.21
C ALA A 59 19.68 28.28 -4.74
N MET A 60 19.88 27.17 -5.46
CA MET A 60 21.17 26.84 -6.10
C MET A 60 21.54 27.87 -7.17
N LEU A 61 20.62 28.20 -8.06
CA LEU A 61 20.81 29.25 -9.08
C LEU A 61 21.10 30.61 -8.45
N ALA A 62 20.47 30.94 -7.31
CA ALA A 62 20.74 32.17 -6.60
C ALA A 62 22.15 32.20 -5.98
N ALA A 63 22.66 31.08 -5.47
CA ALA A 63 24.03 30.93 -4.99
C ALA A 63 25.08 31.11 -6.12
N GLU A 64 24.68 30.75 -7.35
CA GLU A 64 25.51 30.97 -8.57
C GLU A 64 25.33 32.39 -9.15
N GLY A 65 24.64 33.29 -8.47
CA GLY A 65 24.39 34.67 -8.90
C GLY A 65 23.17 34.90 -9.79
N SER A 66 22.45 33.85 -10.15
CA SER A 66 21.23 33.93 -10.99
C SER A 66 20.00 34.32 -10.18
N LYS A 67 19.56 35.58 -10.22
CA LYS A 67 18.37 36.08 -9.52
C LYS A 67 17.08 35.71 -10.30
N VAL A 68 16.57 34.52 -10.07
CA VAL A 68 15.35 34.02 -10.72
C VAL A 68 14.27 33.68 -9.71
N GLY A 69 12.98 33.95 -10.05
CA GLY A 69 11.85 33.64 -9.17
C GLY A 69 11.45 32.16 -9.22
N ARG A 70 10.96 31.60 -8.10
CA ARG A 70 10.53 30.20 -8.00
C ARG A 70 9.50 29.81 -9.08
N ARG A 71 8.51 30.69 -9.35
CA ARG A 71 7.48 30.41 -10.35
C ARG A 71 8.08 30.31 -11.74
N HIS A 72 9.09 31.11 -12.04
CA HIS A 72 9.80 31.07 -13.31
C HIS A 72 10.56 29.75 -13.47
N VAL A 73 11.35 29.36 -12.48
CA VAL A 73 12.04 28.04 -12.45
C VAL A 73 11.03 26.89 -12.65
N ALA A 74 9.89 26.91 -11.94
CA ALA A 74 8.87 25.87 -12.09
C ALA A 74 8.25 25.84 -13.49
N THR A 75 8.13 27.00 -14.18
CA THR A 75 7.66 27.09 -15.55
C THR A 75 8.68 26.51 -16.53
N LEU A 76 9.96 26.80 -16.34
CA LEU A 76 11.03 26.26 -17.18
C LEU A 76 11.15 24.75 -17.00
N MET A 77 11.13 24.24 -15.76
CA MET A 77 11.10 22.80 -15.49
C MET A 77 9.95 22.10 -16.23
N ARG A 78 8.75 22.66 -16.17
CA ARG A 78 7.57 22.09 -16.87
C ARG A 78 7.76 22.11 -18.38
N ARG A 79 8.35 23.16 -18.95
CA ARG A 79 8.65 23.22 -20.39
C ARG A 79 9.65 22.16 -20.83
N MET A 80 10.61 21.83 -19.99
CA MET A 80 11.62 20.78 -20.22
C MET A 80 11.11 19.36 -19.90
N GLY A 81 9.93 19.23 -19.29
CA GLY A 81 9.43 17.94 -18.81
C GLY A 81 10.18 17.40 -17.58
N ILE A 82 10.86 18.28 -16.83
CA ILE A 82 11.66 17.92 -15.66
C ILE A 82 10.82 17.98 -14.39
N GLU A 83 10.82 16.91 -13.63
CA GLU A 83 10.19 16.80 -12.29
C GLU A 83 11.19 16.27 -11.28
N ALA A 84 11.11 16.77 -10.03
CA ALA A 84 11.93 16.23 -8.94
C ALA A 84 11.57 14.76 -8.69
N LEU A 85 12.60 13.90 -8.66
CA LEU A 85 12.43 12.49 -8.33
C LEU A 85 12.24 12.33 -6.83
N TYR A 86 11.04 11.95 -6.43
CA TYR A 86 10.71 11.56 -5.05
C TYR A 86 9.60 10.53 -5.05
N ARG A 87 9.54 9.75 -3.98
CA ARG A 87 8.48 8.76 -3.82
C ARG A 87 7.13 9.47 -3.71
N ARG A 88 6.22 9.21 -4.64
CA ARG A 88 4.86 9.75 -4.58
C ARG A 88 4.10 9.09 -3.42
N PRO A 89 3.39 9.86 -2.57
CA PRO A 89 2.70 9.32 -1.39
C PRO A 89 1.50 8.40 -1.72
N ARG A 90 1.06 8.35 -2.99
CA ARG A 90 -0.07 7.52 -3.45
C ARG A 90 0.34 6.76 -4.69
N THR A 91 0.79 5.53 -4.50
CA THR A 91 1.14 4.62 -5.59
C THR A 91 -0.02 3.71 -6.00
N THR A 92 -1.01 3.51 -5.13
CA THR A 92 -2.17 2.64 -5.39
C THR A 92 -3.37 3.49 -5.84
N LYS A 93 -3.93 3.16 -7.00
CA LYS A 93 -5.21 3.70 -7.48
C LYS A 93 -6.28 2.65 -7.23
N PRO A 94 -7.44 3.01 -6.63
CA PRO A 94 -8.59 2.10 -6.56
C PRO A 94 -9.03 1.71 -7.97
N GLU A 95 -9.34 0.44 -8.17
CA GLU A 95 -9.91 -0.02 -9.44
C GLU A 95 -11.37 0.42 -9.52
N PRO A 96 -11.84 0.97 -10.66
CA PRO A 96 -13.24 1.32 -10.83
C PRO A 96 -14.12 0.08 -10.70
N GLY A 97 -15.14 0.13 -9.84
CA GLY A 97 -16.06 -0.99 -9.61
C GLY A 97 -15.70 -1.90 -8.42
N HIS A 98 -14.71 -1.56 -7.63
CA HIS A 98 -14.39 -2.27 -6.38
C HIS A 98 -15.59 -2.33 -5.46
N LYS A 99 -16.01 -3.56 -5.09
CA LYS A 99 -17.04 -3.77 -4.08
C LYS A 99 -16.45 -3.42 -2.70
N ILE A 100 -17.03 -2.43 -2.05
CA ILE A 100 -16.66 -2.04 -0.68
C ILE A 100 -17.49 -2.87 0.28
N TYR A 101 -16.81 -3.62 1.17
CA TYR A 101 -17.47 -4.36 2.23
C TYR A 101 -17.49 -3.51 3.51
N PRO A 102 -18.56 -3.59 4.32
CA PRO A 102 -18.66 -2.83 5.57
C PRO A 102 -17.69 -3.35 6.62
N TYR A 103 -17.28 -2.48 7.55
CA TYR A 103 -16.59 -2.91 8.76
C TYR A 103 -17.59 -3.42 9.79
N LEU A 104 -17.54 -4.72 10.08
CA LEU A 104 -18.53 -5.40 10.93
C LEU A 104 -18.14 -5.43 12.42
N LEU A 105 -16.88 -5.12 12.76
CA LEU A 105 -16.37 -5.31 14.12
C LEU A 105 -16.57 -4.11 15.05
N ARG A 106 -17.22 -3.02 14.58
CA ARG A 106 -17.43 -1.83 15.41
C ARG A 106 -18.40 -2.12 16.57
N GLY A 107 -17.88 -2.03 17.80
CA GLY A 107 -18.66 -2.30 19.00
C GLY A 107 -18.98 -3.78 19.24
N MET A 108 -18.43 -4.67 18.42
CA MET A 108 -18.55 -6.10 18.62
C MET A 108 -17.57 -6.60 19.66
N GLU A 109 -18.03 -7.34 20.64
CA GLU A 109 -17.20 -8.07 21.57
C GLU A 109 -16.86 -9.45 20.99
N VAL A 110 -15.56 -9.72 20.81
CA VAL A 110 -15.07 -11.02 20.35
C VAL A 110 -14.75 -11.87 21.56
N THR A 111 -15.50 -12.94 21.77
CA THR A 111 -15.53 -13.68 23.03
C THR A 111 -15.00 -15.11 22.97
N ARG A 112 -14.71 -15.62 21.76
CA ARG A 112 -14.28 -17.00 21.56
C ARG A 112 -13.37 -17.17 20.35
N PRO A 113 -12.55 -18.25 20.33
CA PRO A 113 -11.79 -18.64 19.14
C PRO A 113 -12.72 -18.85 17.92
N ASN A 114 -12.19 -18.59 16.74
CA ASN A 114 -12.87 -18.75 15.45
C ASN A 114 -14.12 -17.89 15.25
N GLN A 115 -14.34 -16.88 16.09
CA GLN A 115 -15.40 -15.91 15.87
C GLN A 115 -15.00 -14.90 14.80
N VAL A 116 -13.78 -14.38 14.89
CA VAL A 116 -13.23 -13.43 13.92
C VAL A 116 -11.80 -13.83 13.59
N TRP A 117 -11.52 -13.95 12.29
CA TRP A 117 -10.14 -14.03 11.80
C TRP A 117 -9.77 -12.75 11.09
N ALA A 118 -8.49 -12.43 11.10
CA ALA A 118 -7.95 -11.29 10.36
C ALA A 118 -6.76 -11.71 9.51
N MET A 119 -6.58 -11.04 8.38
CA MET A 119 -5.45 -11.25 7.49
C MET A 119 -4.86 -9.92 7.06
N ASP A 120 -3.55 -9.91 6.89
CA ASP A 120 -2.81 -8.79 6.34
C ASP A 120 -1.50 -9.27 5.72
N ILE A 121 -0.82 -8.39 4.98
CA ILE A 121 0.45 -8.63 4.31
C ILE A 121 1.48 -7.63 4.79
N THR A 122 2.68 -8.10 5.11
CA THR A 122 3.79 -7.20 5.43
C THR A 122 5.02 -7.50 4.59
N TYR A 123 5.89 -6.49 4.46
CA TYR A 123 7.19 -6.60 3.80
C TYR A 123 8.23 -7.11 4.81
N ILE A 124 9.03 -8.09 4.38
CA ILE A 124 10.16 -8.63 5.12
C ILE A 124 11.43 -8.25 4.37
N PRO A 125 12.29 -7.39 4.92
CA PRO A 125 13.55 -7.04 4.30
C PRO A 125 14.50 -8.23 4.26
N MET A 126 15.23 -8.34 3.17
CA MET A 126 16.25 -9.34 2.90
C MET A 126 17.60 -8.66 2.78
N ALA A 127 18.70 -9.41 2.75
CA ALA A 127 20.02 -8.88 2.41
C ALA A 127 20.03 -8.19 1.03
N ARG A 128 19.18 -8.67 0.10
CA ARG A 128 18.92 -8.03 -1.19
C ARG A 128 17.42 -8.03 -1.47
N GLY A 129 16.79 -6.85 -1.51
CA GLY A 129 15.37 -6.69 -1.77
C GLY A 129 14.48 -7.04 -0.56
N PHE A 130 13.33 -7.62 -0.82
CA PHE A 130 12.33 -7.99 0.19
C PHE A 130 11.44 -9.13 -0.30
N VAL A 131 10.76 -9.77 0.63
CA VAL A 131 9.66 -10.72 0.36
C VAL A 131 8.40 -10.27 1.09
N TYR A 132 7.27 -10.87 0.75
CA TYR A 132 5.99 -10.63 1.39
C TYR A 132 5.67 -11.75 2.36
N LEU A 133 5.14 -11.40 3.52
CA LEU A 133 4.60 -12.35 4.50
C LEU A 133 3.11 -12.07 4.65
N ALA A 134 2.27 -13.05 4.34
CA ALA A 134 0.84 -13.04 4.63
C ALA A 134 0.57 -13.93 5.84
N VAL A 135 -0.34 -13.50 6.71
CA VAL A 135 -0.73 -14.23 7.93
C VAL A 135 -2.23 -14.17 8.13
N VAL A 136 -2.83 -15.30 8.50
CA VAL A 136 -4.18 -15.39 9.05
C VAL A 136 -4.07 -15.54 10.57
N LEU A 137 -4.74 -14.66 11.30
CA LEU A 137 -4.70 -14.57 12.77
C LEU A 137 -6.11 -14.75 13.35
N ASP A 138 -6.25 -15.57 14.38
CA ASP A 138 -7.45 -15.58 15.21
C ASP A 138 -7.51 -14.35 16.10
N TRP A 139 -8.58 -13.60 16.01
CA TRP A 139 -8.71 -12.30 16.68
C TRP A 139 -8.79 -12.41 18.21
N PHE A 140 -9.44 -13.46 18.72
CA PHE A 140 -9.60 -13.66 20.17
C PHE A 140 -8.29 -14.10 20.82
N THR A 141 -7.66 -15.14 20.28
CA THR A 141 -6.50 -15.81 20.89
C THR A 141 -5.16 -15.25 20.43
N ARG A 142 -5.13 -14.41 19.38
CA ARG A 142 -3.90 -13.92 18.72
C ARG A 142 -3.09 -15.04 18.03
N ARG A 143 -3.65 -16.23 17.91
CA ARG A 143 -2.98 -17.37 17.29
C ARG A 143 -2.82 -17.13 15.79
N VAL A 144 -1.61 -17.33 15.28
CA VAL A 144 -1.34 -17.43 13.86
C VAL A 144 -1.83 -18.79 13.39
N LEU A 145 -2.85 -18.79 12.53
CA LEU A 145 -3.49 -20.01 12.04
C LEU A 145 -2.81 -20.54 10.78
N SER A 146 -2.42 -19.63 9.91
CA SER A 146 -1.70 -19.93 8.68
C SER A 146 -0.84 -18.74 8.26
N TRP A 147 0.24 -19.01 7.53
CA TRP A 147 1.12 -17.99 6.99
C TRP A 147 1.86 -18.48 5.75
N ARG A 148 2.23 -17.55 4.87
CA ARG A 148 3.07 -17.83 3.69
C ARG A 148 4.04 -16.69 3.42
N VAL A 149 5.22 -17.05 2.87
CA VAL A 149 6.19 -16.11 2.31
C VAL A 149 6.15 -16.20 0.80
N SER A 150 6.07 -15.07 0.11
CA SER A 150 6.08 -14.97 -1.35
C SER A 150 7.05 -13.89 -1.83
N ILE A 151 7.58 -14.07 -3.03
CA ILE A 151 8.38 -13.05 -3.75
C ILE A 151 7.51 -12.08 -4.54
N THR A 152 6.24 -12.41 -4.77
CA THR A 152 5.25 -11.59 -5.46
C THR A 152 4.09 -11.25 -4.53
N MET A 153 3.42 -10.13 -4.76
CA MET A 153 2.23 -9.69 -4.00
C MET A 153 0.95 -9.98 -4.79
N GLU A 154 0.85 -11.17 -5.36
CA GLU A 154 -0.33 -11.63 -6.10
C GLU A 154 -1.43 -12.11 -5.15
N ALA A 155 -2.70 -12.04 -5.61
CA ALA A 155 -3.82 -12.53 -4.79
C ALA A 155 -3.75 -14.03 -4.50
N ALA A 156 -3.12 -14.82 -5.37
CA ALA A 156 -3.04 -16.27 -5.25
C ALA A 156 -2.43 -16.73 -3.92
N PHE A 157 -1.30 -16.13 -3.47
CA PHE A 157 -0.70 -16.56 -2.21
C PHE A 157 -1.53 -16.20 -0.98
N CYS A 158 -2.38 -15.15 -1.07
CA CYS A 158 -3.35 -14.82 -0.03
C CYS A 158 -4.49 -15.84 0.02
N VAL A 159 -4.98 -16.24 -1.15
CA VAL A 159 -6.01 -17.30 -1.29
C VAL A 159 -5.51 -18.61 -0.70
N GLU A 160 -4.31 -19.05 -1.08
CA GLU A 160 -3.69 -20.27 -0.56
C GLU A 160 -3.49 -20.21 0.97
N THR A 161 -3.10 -19.03 1.51
CA THR A 161 -2.94 -18.86 2.96
C THR A 161 -4.29 -18.96 3.69
N LEU A 162 -5.36 -18.40 3.10
CA LEU A 162 -6.72 -18.51 3.62
C LEU A 162 -7.21 -19.96 3.58
N GLU A 163 -7.07 -20.65 2.45
CA GLU A 163 -7.50 -22.04 2.27
C GLU A 163 -6.77 -22.99 3.23
N ASP A 164 -5.48 -22.79 3.46
CA ASP A 164 -4.70 -23.52 4.47
C ASP A 164 -5.26 -23.34 5.89
N ALA A 165 -5.67 -22.09 6.24
CA ALA A 165 -6.27 -21.82 7.55
C ALA A 165 -7.63 -22.52 7.67
N LEU A 166 -8.48 -22.41 6.65
CA LEU A 166 -9.81 -23.05 6.62
C LEU A 166 -9.71 -24.58 6.72
N ALA A 167 -8.79 -25.20 5.99
CA ALA A 167 -8.59 -26.64 6.00
C ALA A 167 -8.15 -27.17 7.38
N LYS A 168 -7.37 -26.39 8.14
CA LYS A 168 -6.80 -26.82 9.44
C LYS A 168 -7.68 -26.48 10.64
N HIS A 169 -8.44 -25.39 10.57
CA HIS A 169 -9.11 -24.79 11.72
C HIS A 169 -10.62 -24.60 11.54
N GLY A 170 -11.20 -24.99 10.41
CA GLY A 170 -12.59 -24.73 10.07
C GLY A 170 -12.81 -23.28 9.63
N SER A 171 -14.05 -22.80 9.69
CA SER A 171 -14.43 -21.47 9.21
C SER A 171 -14.73 -20.52 10.38
N PRO A 172 -14.28 -19.26 10.32
CA PRO A 172 -14.71 -18.22 11.24
C PRO A 172 -16.10 -17.71 10.87
N GLU A 173 -16.76 -16.96 11.76
CA GLU A 173 -17.99 -16.25 11.44
C GLU A 173 -17.72 -15.02 10.57
N ILE A 174 -16.67 -14.27 10.91
CA ILE A 174 -16.27 -13.05 10.24
C ILE A 174 -14.79 -13.13 9.85
N PHE A 175 -14.49 -12.67 8.64
CA PHE A 175 -13.12 -12.51 8.18
C PHE A 175 -12.83 -11.03 7.89
N ASN A 176 -11.83 -10.46 8.57
CA ASN A 176 -11.46 -9.05 8.48
C ASN A 176 -10.15 -8.84 7.71
N THR A 177 -10.15 -7.91 6.77
CA THR A 177 -8.97 -7.50 6.01
C THR A 177 -8.96 -5.98 5.80
N ASP A 178 -7.87 -5.45 5.27
CA ASP A 178 -7.88 -4.11 4.67
C ASP A 178 -8.57 -4.13 3.28
N GLN A 179 -8.67 -2.96 2.65
CA GLN A 179 -9.24 -2.80 1.30
C GLN A 179 -8.18 -2.98 0.20
N GLY A 180 -7.14 -3.76 0.43
CA GLY A 180 -6.12 -4.08 -0.55
C GLY A 180 -6.67 -4.84 -1.77
N SER A 181 -6.08 -4.64 -2.94
CA SER A 181 -6.51 -5.31 -4.19
C SER A 181 -6.45 -6.83 -4.09
N GLN A 182 -5.57 -7.38 -3.25
CA GLN A 182 -5.41 -8.81 -3.01
C GLN A 182 -6.64 -9.40 -2.32
N PHE A 183 -7.31 -8.62 -1.45
CA PHE A 183 -8.43 -9.07 -0.63
C PHE A 183 -9.79 -8.73 -1.21
N THR A 184 -9.88 -7.68 -2.05
CA THR A 184 -11.14 -7.23 -2.67
C THR A 184 -11.44 -7.97 -3.99
N GLY A 185 -10.48 -8.69 -4.55
CA GLY A 185 -10.63 -9.47 -5.78
C GLY A 185 -11.59 -10.66 -5.64
N ALA A 186 -12.26 -11.02 -6.75
CA ALA A 186 -13.24 -12.12 -6.78
C ALA A 186 -12.64 -13.48 -6.36
N ALA A 187 -11.36 -13.71 -6.59
CA ALA A 187 -10.68 -14.95 -6.19
C ALA A 187 -10.68 -15.12 -4.67
N PHE A 188 -10.33 -14.06 -3.92
CA PHE A 188 -10.28 -14.09 -2.46
C PHE A 188 -11.68 -14.06 -1.83
N THR A 189 -12.50 -13.08 -2.22
CA THR A 189 -13.87 -12.95 -1.70
C THR A 189 -14.75 -14.13 -2.04
N GLY A 190 -14.51 -14.78 -3.18
CA GLY A 190 -15.20 -16.00 -3.58
C GLY A 190 -14.94 -17.19 -2.66
N VAL A 191 -13.73 -17.31 -2.08
CA VAL A 191 -13.44 -18.35 -1.05
C VAL A 191 -14.27 -18.11 0.21
N LEU A 192 -14.30 -16.85 0.70
CA LEU A 192 -15.09 -16.50 1.87
C LEU A 192 -16.58 -16.76 1.68
N MET A 193 -17.13 -16.36 0.53
CA MET A 193 -18.55 -16.56 0.21
C MET A 193 -18.93 -18.04 0.10
N ARG A 194 -18.06 -18.88 -0.50
CA ARG A 194 -18.31 -20.34 -0.61
C ARG A 194 -18.31 -21.05 0.74
N ASN A 195 -17.69 -20.45 1.76
CA ASN A 195 -17.62 -20.99 3.11
C ASN A 195 -18.59 -20.28 4.08
N ASP A 196 -19.54 -19.48 3.56
CA ASP A 196 -20.52 -18.72 4.34
C ASP A 196 -19.92 -17.78 5.40
N ILE A 197 -18.74 -17.23 5.11
CA ILE A 197 -18.01 -16.34 6.00
C ILE A 197 -18.39 -14.88 5.71
N ALA A 198 -18.79 -14.15 6.74
CA ALA A 198 -19.08 -12.72 6.61
C ALA A 198 -17.80 -11.91 6.38
N ILE A 199 -17.81 -11.07 5.34
CA ILE A 199 -16.65 -10.26 4.95
C ILE A 199 -16.70 -8.90 5.65
N SER A 200 -15.65 -8.59 6.39
CA SER A 200 -15.42 -7.28 7.01
C SER A 200 -14.18 -6.64 6.43
N MET A 201 -14.25 -5.35 6.10
CA MET A 201 -13.08 -4.62 5.62
C MET A 201 -12.90 -3.31 6.36
N ASP A 202 -11.66 -3.02 6.73
CA ASP A 202 -11.28 -1.81 7.45
C ASP A 202 -11.63 -0.56 6.65
N GLY A 203 -12.08 0.49 7.35
CA GLY A 203 -12.25 1.80 6.75
C GLY A 203 -10.92 2.37 6.24
N LYS A 204 -10.97 3.19 5.19
CA LYS A 204 -9.78 3.80 4.61
C LYS A 204 -9.01 4.63 5.66
N GLY A 205 -7.81 4.16 6.02
CA GLY A 205 -6.93 4.82 7.01
C GLY A 205 -7.26 4.49 8.47
N ALA A 206 -8.14 3.55 8.75
CA ALA A 206 -8.53 3.12 10.10
C ALA A 206 -7.62 1.98 10.60
N TRP A 207 -6.32 2.27 10.84
CA TRP A 207 -5.35 1.31 11.34
C TRP A 207 -5.76 0.58 12.65
N ARG A 208 -6.67 1.17 13.42
CA ARG A 208 -7.22 0.55 14.64
C ARG A 208 -8.11 -0.64 14.35
N ASP A 209 -8.62 -0.73 13.14
CA ASP A 209 -9.57 -1.75 12.73
C ASP A 209 -8.89 -3.11 12.46
N ASN A 210 -7.53 -3.15 12.37
CA ASN A 210 -6.74 -4.39 12.27
C ASN A 210 -5.57 -4.43 13.28
N VAL A 211 -5.79 -3.87 14.46
CA VAL A 211 -4.76 -3.63 15.50
C VAL A 211 -3.99 -4.89 15.93
N PHE A 212 -4.61 -6.08 15.86
CA PHE A 212 -3.97 -7.29 16.35
C PHE A 212 -2.97 -7.87 15.36
N VAL A 213 -3.23 -7.76 14.07
CA VAL A 213 -2.27 -8.14 13.03
C VAL A 213 -1.12 -7.14 13.00
N GLU A 214 -1.40 -5.84 13.19
CA GLU A 214 -0.37 -4.81 13.31
C GLU A 214 0.56 -5.05 14.52
N ARG A 215 0.01 -5.51 15.66
CA ARG A 215 0.80 -5.92 16.82
C ARG A 215 1.64 -7.16 16.53
N LEU A 216 1.11 -8.13 15.78
CA LEU A 216 1.89 -9.28 15.32
C LEU A 216 3.05 -8.83 14.44
N TRP A 217 2.83 -7.92 13.50
CA TRP A 217 3.90 -7.37 12.66
C TRP A 217 5.01 -6.72 13.47
N ARG A 218 4.65 -5.99 14.52
CA ARG A 218 5.63 -5.42 15.42
C ARG A 218 6.47 -6.53 16.09
N SER A 219 5.84 -7.57 16.62
CA SER A 219 6.54 -8.68 17.25
C SER A 219 7.45 -9.41 16.28
N VAL A 220 6.95 -9.81 15.10
CA VAL A 220 7.72 -10.48 14.04
C VAL A 220 8.92 -9.63 13.62
N LYS A 221 8.70 -8.32 13.39
CA LYS A 221 9.77 -7.43 12.92
C LYS A 221 10.86 -7.19 13.96
N TYR A 222 10.49 -6.90 15.21
CA TYR A 222 11.45 -6.54 16.24
C TYR A 222 12.09 -7.74 16.94
N GLU A 223 11.40 -8.87 17.03
CA GLU A 223 11.89 -10.05 17.74
C GLU A 223 12.58 -11.06 16.80
N GLU A 224 12.37 -10.96 15.49
CA GLU A 224 12.99 -11.87 14.50
C GLU A 224 13.63 -11.12 13.33
N VAL A 225 12.85 -10.40 12.52
CA VAL A 225 13.29 -9.91 11.20
C VAL A 225 14.44 -8.92 11.29
N TYR A 226 14.36 -7.93 12.19
CA TYR A 226 15.41 -6.91 12.33
C TYR A 226 16.67 -7.42 13.02
N LEU A 227 16.63 -8.62 13.59
CA LEU A 227 17.79 -9.29 14.17
C LEU A 227 18.51 -10.19 13.13
N ARG A 228 17.99 -10.27 11.91
CA ARG A 228 18.48 -11.15 10.86
C ARG A 228 18.77 -10.38 9.57
N ALA A 229 19.61 -10.96 8.73
CA ALA A 229 19.88 -10.48 7.37
C ALA A 229 19.72 -11.67 6.41
N TYR A 230 18.48 -12.06 6.15
CA TYR A 230 18.18 -13.24 5.34
C TYR A 230 18.82 -13.17 3.95
N ALA A 231 19.64 -14.15 3.62
CA ALA A 231 20.31 -14.24 2.33
C ALA A 231 19.43 -14.88 1.24
N SER A 232 18.46 -15.71 1.63
CA SER A 232 17.56 -16.40 0.72
C SER A 232 16.12 -16.47 1.23
N VAL A 233 15.17 -16.67 0.29
CA VAL A 233 13.74 -16.85 0.62
C VAL A 233 13.52 -18.10 1.47
N GLY A 234 14.28 -19.16 1.23
CA GLY A 234 14.24 -20.39 2.02
C GLY A 234 14.65 -20.16 3.47
N GLU A 235 15.74 -19.40 3.69
CA GLU A 235 16.19 -19.00 5.02
C GLU A 235 15.13 -18.15 5.75
N ALA A 236 14.60 -17.11 5.08
CA ALA A 236 13.54 -16.28 5.64
C ALA A 236 12.30 -17.10 6.05
N ARG A 237 11.88 -18.03 5.18
CA ARG A 237 10.75 -18.94 5.45
C ARG A 237 10.99 -19.80 6.67
N THR A 238 12.16 -20.44 6.75
CA THR A 238 12.50 -21.32 7.88
C THR A 238 12.59 -20.54 9.18
N SER A 239 13.28 -19.40 9.20
CA SER A 239 13.49 -18.60 10.40
C SER A 239 12.18 -17.98 10.91
N ILE A 240 11.37 -17.41 10.02
CA ILE A 240 10.04 -16.88 10.35
C ILE A 240 9.12 -18.01 10.84
N GLY A 241 9.18 -19.19 10.25
CA GLY A 241 8.44 -20.38 10.70
C GLY A 241 8.78 -20.74 12.14
N CYS A 242 10.05 -20.88 12.46
CA CYS A 242 10.51 -21.14 13.83
C CYS A 242 10.04 -20.04 14.81
N TYR A 243 10.07 -18.78 14.38
CA TYR A 243 9.57 -17.69 15.20
C TYR A 243 8.06 -17.78 15.43
N LEU A 244 7.27 -18.07 14.40
CA LEU A 244 5.81 -18.17 14.52
C LEU A 244 5.38 -19.39 15.38
N ASP A 245 6.13 -20.49 15.32
CA ASP A 245 5.96 -21.63 16.24
C ASP A 245 6.25 -21.23 17.70
N PHE A 246 7.34 -20.48 17.93
CA PHE A 246 7.62 -19.88 19.23
C PHE A 246 6.52 -18.91 19.68
N TYR A 247 6.05 -18.04 18.78
CA TYR A 247 4.99 -17.07 19.03
C TYR A 247 3.70 -17.75 19.48
N ASN A 248 3.28 -18.79 18.81
CA ASN A 248 2.07 -19.54 19.13
C ASN A 248 2.20 -20.38 20.39
N GLY A 249 3.27 -21.15 20.51
CA GLY A 249 3.38 -22.22 21.52
C GLY A 249 4.12 -21.83 22.79
N ARG A 250 4.95 -20.79 22.77
CA ARG A 250 5.86 -20.49 23.89
C ARG A 250 5.87 -19.02 24.34
N ARG A 251 5.53 -18.09 23.46
CA ARG A 251 5.57 -16.66 23.79
C ARG A 251 4.38 -16.27 24.66
N PRO A 252 4.59 -15.76 25.90
CA PRO A 252 3.50 -15.31 26.73
C PRO A 252 2.96 -13.96 26.23
N HIS A 253 1.64 -13.77 26.33
CA HIS A 253 0.95 -12.56 25.94
C HIS A 253 0.26 -11.89 27.12
N SER A 254 0.57 -10.64 27.39
CA SER A 254 -0.05 -9.87 28.48
C SER A 254 -1.56 -9.72 28.33
N SER A 255 -2.06 -9.62 27.08
CA SER A 255 -3.50 -9.55 26.79
C SER A 255 -4.24 -10.90 26.92
N LEU A 256 -3.51 -11.97 27.20
CA LEU A 256 -4.02 -13.33 27.43
C LEU A 256 -3.66 -13.82 28.82
N ASP A 257 -3.48 -12.91 29.78
CA ASP A 257 -3.08 -13.21 31.18
C ASP A 257 -1.80 -14.04 31.25
N GLY A 258 -0.83 -13.75 30.38
CA GLY A 258 0.45 -14.47 30.31
C GLY A 258 0.39 -15.83 29.61
N ARG A 259 -0.75 -16.24 29.10
CA ARG A 259 -0.90 -17.48 28.32
C ARG A 259 -0.32 -17.31 26.92
N THR A 260 0.03 -18.43 26.31
CA THR A 260 0.39 -18.47 24.90
C THR A 260 -0.87 -18.47 24.01
N PRO A 261 -0.77 -18.05 22.73
CA PRO A 261 -1.86 -18.17 21.77
C PRO A 261 -2.42 -19.59 21.65
N ASP A 262 -1.58 -20.61 21.64
CA ASP A 262 -2.02 -22.02 21.61
C ASP A 262 -2.82 -22.40 22.85
N GLN A 263 -2.36 -22.01 24.04
CA GLN A 263 -3.11 -22.25 25.27
C GLN A 263 -4.47 -21.54 25.28
N ALA A 264 -4.53 -20.34 24.71
CA ALA A 264 -5.80 -19.61 24.61
C ALA A 264 -6.74 -20.22 23.57
N TYR A 265 -6.19 -20.76 22.47
CA TYR A 265 -6.98 -21.32 21.38
C TYR A 265 -7.54 -22.71 21.69
N PHE A 266 -6.70 -23.61 22.21
CA PHE A 266 -7.09 -25.01 22.48
C PHE A 266 -7.76 -25.21 23.85
N ASN A 267 -7.46 -24.32 24.82
CA ASN A 267 -8.04 -24.37 26.18
C ASN A 267 -8.62 -22.99 26.54
N PRO A 268 -9.68 -22.54 25.88
CA PRO A 268 -10.29 -21.26 26.19
C PRO A 268 -10.86 -21.29 27.63
N LEU A 269 -10.45 -20.30 28.43
CA LEU A 269 -11.06 -20.12 29.76
C LEU A 269 -12.49 -19.60 29.57
N PRO A 270 -13.44 -20.00 30.45
CA PRO A 270 -14.76 -19.41 30.45
C PRO A 270 -14.65 -17.90 30.69
N ILE A 271 -15.44 -17.12 29.93
CA ILE A 271 -15.47 -15.67 30.07
C ILE A 271 -15.89 -15.34 31.48
N ARG A 272 -15.03 -14.65 32.23
CA ARG A 272 -15.45 -13.97 33.45
C ARG A 272 -16.27 -12.77 33.02
N LEU A 273 -17.59 -12.90 33.05
CA LEU A 273 -18.48 -11.75 33.02
C LEU A 273 -18.02 -10.85 34.19
N ALA A 274 -17.55 -9.66 33.85
CA ALA A 274 -17.30 -8.64 34.84
C ALA A 274 -18.62 -8.34 35.54
N ALA A 275 -18.65 -8.56 36.85
CA ALA A 275 -19.79 -8.23 37.71
C ALA A 275 -19.95 -6.72 37.81
#